data_047cc039b465a4ef03108e61bc1b03be
#
_entry.id   047cc039b465a4ef03108e61bc1b03be
#
_cell.length_a   1.000
_cell.length_b   1.000
_cell.length_c   1.000
_cell.angle_alpha   90.00
_cell.angle_beta   90.00
_cell.angle_gamma   90.00
#
_symmetry.space_group_name_H-M   'P 1'
#
loop_
_entity.id
_entity.type
_entity.pdbx_description
1 polymer ?
#
loop_
_entity_poly.entity_id
_entity_poly.type
_entity_poly.pdbx_seq_one_letter_code
_entity_poly.pdbx_strand_id
1 'polypeptide(L)'
;MQRWIIATALTSALSGLTAPALAADPGPDPGPAPETASAPVTAIALGEVRIDPKVPGRVRVNVGYLCGVADEFRSLTVSVEQRDPEDSSSVAFGSSRTAEADVICDGAQQERQLVVQSKTVNWIPGADAVLIATVANLGATPPASSDAQRVPLTVS
;
A
#
# COMPACT_ATOMS: atom_id res chain seq x y z
N MET A 1 29.75 -11.65 -24.23
CA MET A 1 30.94 -10.87 -23.78
C MET A 1 30.75 -9.46 -24.24
N GLN A 2 30.44 -8.54 -23.34
CA GLN A 2 30.85 -7.12 -23.47
C GLN A 2 30.41 -6.38 -22.21
N ARG A 3 31.40 -6.14 -21.35
CA ARG A 3 31.26 -5.32 -20.13
C ARG A 3 31.39 -3.85 -20.53
N TRP A 4 30.46 -3.03 -20.16
CA TRP A 4 30.62 -1.58 -20.16
C TRP A 4 30.64 -1.08 -18.72
N ILE A 5 31.82 -0.65 -18.29
CA ILE A 5 32.06 0.08 -17.04
C ILE A 5 32.18 1.56 -17.46
N ILE A 6 31.28 2.39 -16.97
CA ILE A 6 31.44 3.87 -17.07
C ILE A 6 31.60 4.37 -15.63
N ALA A 7 32.86 4.76 -15.34
CA ALA A 7 33.20 5.51 -14.15
C ALA A 7 33.17 7.00 -14.50
N THR A 8 32.32 7.77 -13.84
CA THR A 8 32.33 9.24 -13.92
C THR A 8 32.75 9.80 -12.57
N ALA A 9 33.98 10.33 -12.51
CA ALA A 9 34.48 11.09 -11.39
C ALA A 9 34.03 12.55 -11.52
N LEU A 10 33.33 13.09 -10.55
CA LEU A 10 33.05 14.53 -10.42
C LEU A 10 33.91 15.09 -9.29
N THR A 11 34.90 15.88 -9.70
CA THR A 11 35.71 16.75 -8.83
C THR A 11 34.98 18.08 -8.62
N SER A 12 34.57 18.38 -7.40
CA SER A 12 34.00 19.67 -7.02
C SER A 12 35.09 20.52 -6.35
N ALA A 13 35.46 21.63 -7.00
CA ALA A 13 36.36 22.64 -6.46
C ALA A 13 35.59 23.55 -5.47
N LEU A 14 36.09 23.64 -4.24
CA LEU A 14 35.65 24.65 -3.27
C LEU A 14 36.40 25.97 -3.58
N SER A 15 35.66 27.01 -3.94
CA SER A 15 36.13 28.38 -3.95
C SER A 15 35.63 29.08 -2.69
N GLY A 16 36.55 29.39 -1.78
CA GLY A 16 36.27 30.19 -0.59
C GLY A 16 36.08 31.65 -0.94
N LEU A 17 34.97 32.24 -0.54
CA LEU A 17 34.73 33.69 -0.52
C LEU A 17 34.51 34.08 0.94
N THR A 18 35.49 34.73 1.55
CA THR A 18 35.37 35.43 2.83
C THR A 18 34.65 36.75 2.60
N ALA A 19 33.42 36.87 3.10
CA ALA A 19 32.68 38.14 3.17
C ALA A 19 32.92 38.82 4.52
N PRO A 20 33.02 40.15 4.60
CA PRO A 20 33.20 40.87 5.86
C PRO A 20 31.86 40.83 6.65
N ALA A 21 32.03 40.64 7.96
CA ALA A 21 30.91 40.68 8.91
C ALA A 21 30.34 42.13 9.00
N LEU A 22 29.19 42.34 8.39
CA LEU A 22 28.30 43.48 8.70
C LEU A 22 27.50 43.09 9.96
N ALA A 23 27.56 43.97 10.97
CA ALA A 23 26.77 43.84 12.20
C ALA A 23 25.29 43.74 11.81
N ALA A 24 24.67 42.61 12.09
CA ALA A 24 23.26 42.40 11.89
C ALA A 24 22.50 43.12 13.04
N ASP A 25 21.63 44.03 12.65
CA ASP A 25 20.54 44.57 13.46
C ASP A 25 19.73 43.38 14.04
N PRO A 26 19.32 43.41 15.32
CA PRO A 26 18.42 42.38 15.85
C PRO A 26 17.05 42.52 15.17
N GLY A 27 16.87 41.77 14.09
CA GLY A 27 15.57 41.69 13.41
C GLY A 27 14.51 41.10 14.35
N PRO A 28 13.23 41.38 14.12
CA PRO A 28 12.15 40.85 14.94
C PRO A 28 12.21 39.34 15.01
N ASP A 29 12.00 38.83 16.24
CA ASP A 29 11.94 37.41 16.55
C ASP A 29 11.20 36.64 15.45
N PRO A 30 11.75 35.60 14.86
CA PRO A 30 11.02 34.74 13.94
C PRO A 30 9.88 34.10 14.74
N GLY A 31 8.67 34.58 14.47
CA GLY A 31 7.45 33.99 15.07
C GLY A 31 7.48 32.45 14.88
N PRO A 32 6.76 31.71 15.74
CA PRO A 32 6.76 30.26 15.69
C PRO A 32 6.50 29.79 14.25
N ALA A 33 7.43 28.97 13.75
CA ALA A 33 7.29 28.38 12.43
C ALA A 33 5.90 27.72 12.35
N PRO A 34 5.15 27.90 11.24
CA PRO A 34 3.88 27.23 11.10
C PRO A 34 4.11 25.73 11.29
N GLU A 35 3.46 25.15 12.29
CA GLU A 35 3.42 23.70 12.46
C GLU A 35 2.94 23.13 11.12
N THR A 36 3.84 22.48 10.41
CA THR A 36 3.50 21.76 9.18
C THR A 36 2.55 20.65 9.61
N ALA A 37 1.26 20.85 9.42
CA ALA A 37 0.27 19.83 9.67
C ALA A 37 0.70 18.60 8.87
N SER A 38 1.13 17.55 9.56
CA SER A 38 1.49 16.29 8.93
C SER A 38 0.29 15.82 8.12
N ALA A 39 0.49 15.62 6.82
CA ALA A 39 -0.57 15.08 5.96
C ALA A 39 -1.09 13.77 6.59
N PRO A 40 -2.41 13.54 6.58
CA PRO A 40 -2.97 12.34 7.18
C PRO A 40 -2.34 11.09 6.54
N VAL A 41 -1.65 10.32 7.37
CA VAL A 41 -1.00 9.09 6.93
C VAL A 41 -2.09 8.08 6.55
N THR A 42 -2.00 7.53 5.34
CA THR A 42 -2.83 6.41 4.93
C THR A 42 -1.92 5.20 4.81
N ALA A 43 -2.28 4.12 5.49
CA ALA A 43 -1.54 2.86 5.48
C ALA A 43 -2.51 1.68 5.32
N ILE A 44 -2.02 0.58 4.74
CA ILE A 44 -2.74 -0.68 4.61
C ILE A 44 -1.78 -1.83 4.83
N ALA A 45 -2.27 -2.91 5.43
CA ALA A 45 -1.52 -4.14 5.64
C ALA A 45 -2.43 -5.36 5.43
N LEU A 46 -1.95 -6.33 4.66
CA LEU A 46 -2.57 -7.64 4.53
C LEU A 46 -2.33 -8.45 5.81
N GLY A 47 -3.38 -9.03 6.34
CA GLY A 47 -3.35 -9.94 7.47
C GLY A 47 -3.55 -11.40 7.04
N GLU A 48 -4.24 -12.16 7.88
CA GLU A 48 -4.48 -13.57 7.67
C GLU A 48 -5.39 -13.83 6.47
N VAL A 49 -5.07 -14.91 5.73
CA VAL A 49 -5.82 -15.34 4.53
C VAL A 49 -6.18 -16.81 4.66
N ARG A 50 -7.45 -17.14 4.49
CA ARG A 50 -7.95 -18.52 4.62
C ARG A 50 -9.00 -18.87 3.57
N ILE A 51 -8.91 -20.07 3.03
CA ILE A 51 -9.95 -20.66 2.18
C ILE A 51 -11.14 -21.06 3.08
N ASP A 52 -12.35 -20.75 2.63
CA ASP A 52 -13.57 -21.19 3.31
C ASP A 52 -13.74 -22.72 3.12
N PRO A 53 -13.76 -23.52 4.19
CA PRO A 53 -13.82 -24.97 4.08
C PRO A 53 -15.11 -25.50 3.44
N LYS A 54 -16.19 -24.71 3.50
CA LYS A 54 -17.48 -25.06 2.90
C LYS A 54 -17.62 -24.61 1.45
N VAL A 55 -16.84 -23.62 1.03
CA VAL A 55 -16.90 -23.03 -0.31
C VAL A 55 -15.46 -22.83 -0.82
N PRO A 56 -14.82 -23.86 -1.43
CA PRO A 56 -13.42 -23.78 -1.84
C PRO A 56 -13.10 -22.68 -2.86
N GLY A 57 -14.09 -22.17 -3.56
CA GLY A 57 -13.94 -20.99 -4.44
C GLY A 57 -13.88 -19.66 -3.68
N ARG A 58 -13.92 -19.66 -2.33
CA ARG A 58 -13.98 -18.45 -1.51
C ARG A 58 -12.80 -18.38 -0.56
N VAL A 59 -12.14 -17.21 -0.51
CA VAL A 59 -11.14 -16.90 0.52
C VAL A 59 -11.61 -15.72 1.37
N ARG A 60 -11.23 -15.73 2.64
CA ARG A 60 -11.39 -14.63 3.59
C ARG A 60 -10.04 -14.00 3.81
N VAL A 61 -9.96 -12.70 3.63
CA VAL A 61 -8.75 -11.90 3.76
C VAL A 61 -8.97 -10.86 4.85
N ASN A 62 -8.16 -10.88 5.89
CA ASN A 62 -8.14 -9.83 6.88
C ASN A 62 -7.24 -8.70 6.39
N VAL A 63 -7.70 -7.47 6.51
CA VAL A 63 -6.95 -6.28 6.10
C VAL A 63 -7.01 -5.28 7.22
N GLY A 64 -5.84 -4.89 7.71
CA GLY A 64 -5.67 -3.73 8.59
C GLY A 64 -5.45 -2.48 7.76
N TYR A 65 -6.08 -1.38 8.09
CA TYR A 65 -5.83 -0.11 7.43
C TYR A 65 -5.96 1.07 8.39
N LEU A 66 -5.31 2.16 8.06
CA LEU A 66 -5.39 3.43 8.76
C LEU A 66 -5.58 4.51 7.72
N CYS A 67 -6.58 5.36 7.89
CA CYS A 67 -6.75 6.55 7.09
C CYS A 67 -7.26 7.69 7.96
N GLY A 68 -6.71 8.89 7.76
CA GLY A 68 -7.16 10.11 8.43
C GLY A 68 -8.52 10.55 7.92
N VAL A 69 -9.18 11.42 8.70
CA VAL A 69 -10.42 12.08 8.30
C VAL A 69 -10.19 12.77 6.96
N ALA A 70 -10.99 12.45 5.98
CA ALA A 70 -10.89 13.02 4.65
C ALA A 70 -12.30 13.36 4.13
N ASP A 71 -12.40 14.45 3.40
CA ASP A 71 -13.64 14.86 2.72
C ASP A 71 -13.96 13.98 1.49
N GLU A 72 -13.05 13.07 1.12
CA GLU A 72 -13.20 12.20 -0.03
C GLU A 72 -13.60 10.78 0.39
N PHE A 73 -14.52 10.21 -0.33
CA PHE A 73 -14.88 8.80 -0.18
C PHE A 73 -13.70 7.91 -0.54
N ARG A 74 -13.52 6.84 0.23
CA ARG A 74 -12.47 5.86 0.02
C ARG A 74 -13.05 4.50 -0.26
N SER A 75 -12.32 3.69 -1.01
CA SER A 75 -12.64 2.29 -1.22
C SER A 75 -11.49 1.41 -0.81
N LEU A 76 -11.82 0.26 -0.24
CA LEU A 76 -10.90 -0.80 0.08
C LEU A 76 -11.12 -1.95 -0.91
N THR A 77 -10.08 -2.32 -1.65
CA THR A 77 -10.12 -3.39 -2.63
C THR A 77 -9.08 -4.44 -2.30
N VAL A 78 -9.44 -5.71 -2.42
CA VAL A 78 -8.52 -6.84 -2.33
C VAL A 78 -8.64 -7.68 -3.58
N SER A 79 -7.52 -8.02 -4.20
CA SER A 79 -7.39 -8.98 -5.30
C SER A 79 -6.55 -10.16 -4.84
N VAL A 80 -6.92 -11.34 -5.29
CA VAL A 80 -6.19 -12.59 -5.03
C VAL A 80 -5.99 -13.30 -6.37
N GLU A 81 -4.76 -13.72 -6.61
CA GLU A 81 -4.37 -14.52 -7.76
C GLU A 81 -3.55 -15.71 -7.30
N GLN A 82 -3.89 -16.91 -7.78
CA GLN A 82 -3.18 -18.13 -7.49
C GLN A 82 -3.01 -18.93 -8.77
N ARG A 83 -1.78 -19.30 -9.06
CA ARG A 83 -1.46 -20.20 -10.17
C ARG A 83 -1.42 -21.62 -9.67
N ASP A 84 -2.01 -22.55 -10.43
CA ASP A 84 -1.94 -23.96 -10.13
C ASP A 84 -0.47 -24.43 -10.25
N PRO A 85 0.10 -25.06 -9.22
CA PRO A 85 1.47 -25.55 -9.25
C PRO A 85 1.66 -26.73 -10.22
N GLU A 86 0.59 -27.47 -10.55
CA GLU A 86 0.64 -28.62 -11.46
C GLU A 86 0.31 -28.22 -12.91
N ASP A 87 -0.48 -27.15 -13.09
CA ASP A 87 -0.86 -26.62 -14.41
C ASP A 87 -0.72 -25.09 -14.44
N SER A 88 0.40 -24.60 -14.92
CA SER A 88 0.70 -23.18 -14.99
C SER A 88 -0.26 -22.36 -15.89
N SER A 89 -1.08 -23.02 -16.71
CA SER A 89 -2.11 -22.36 -17.52
C SER A 89 -3.41 -22.12 -16.73
N SER A 90 -3.60 -22.82 -15.62
CA SER A 90 -4.75 -22.69 -14.72
C SER A 90 -4.48 -21.64 -13.66
N VAL A 91 -5.30 -20.59 -13.62
CA VAL A 91 -5.19 -19.47 -12.68
C VAL A 91 -6.53 -19.25 -11.98
N ALA A 92 -6.53 -19.34 -10.66
CA ALA A 92 -7.61 -18.84 -9.82
C ALA A 92 -7.43 -17.33 -9.63
N PHE A 93 -8.49 -16.57 -9.87
CA PHE A 93 -8.47 -15.13 -9.71
C PHE A 93 -9.79 -14.62 -9.14
N GLY A 94 -9.70 -13.65 -8.24
CA GLY A 94 -10.87 -12.97 -7.69
C GLY A 94 -10.52 -11.60 -7.14
N SER A 95 -11.52 -10.76 -7.00
CA SER A 95 -11.39 -9.46 -6.33
C SER A 95 -12.66 -9.12 -5.57
N SER A 96 -12.51 -8.37 -4.49
CA SER A 96 -13.60 -7.83 -3.68
C SER A 96 -13.32 -6.37 -3.39
N ARG A 97 -14.38 -5.56 -3.39
CA ARG A 97 -14.34 -4.14 -3.03
C ARG A 97 -15.36 -3.86 -1.95
N THR A 98 -14.96 -3.14 -0.93
CA THR A 98 -15.85 -2.68 0.13
C THR A 98 -16.65 -1.47 -0.35
N ALA A 99 -17.93 -1.40 0.03
CA ALA A 99 -18.73 -0.20 -0.19
C ALA A 99 -18.12 1.00 0.55
N GLU A 100 -18.24 2.17 -0.04
CA GLU A 100 -17.61 3.40 0.44
C GLU A 100 -18.04 3.75 1.87
N ALA A 101 -19.33 3.57 2.17
CA ALA A 101 -19.88 3.81 3.50
C ALA A 101 -19.31 2.89 4.59
N ASP A 102 -18.68 1.78 4.20
CA ASP A 102 -18.11 0.82 5.14
C ASP A 102 -16.61 1.05 5.40
N VAL A 103 -15.98 2.01 4.72
CA VAL A 103 -14.57 2.38 4.96
C VAL A 103 -14.53 3.55 5.93
N ILE A 104 -14.17 3.28 7.18
CA ILE A 104 -14.10 4.27 8.25
C ILE A 104 -12.71 4.91 8.25
N CYS A 105 -12.65 6.23 8.07
CA CYS A 105 -11.42 7.03 8.13
C CYS A 105 -11.54 8.06 9.26
N ASP A 106 -11.15 7.66 10.45
CA ASP A 106 -11.22 8.46 11.68
C ASP A 106 -9.84 8.71 12.32
N GLY A 107 -8.77 8.29 11.64
CA GLY A 107 -7.40 8.38 12.14
C GLY A 107 -7.01 7.21 13.05
N ALA A 108 -7.92 6.27 13.33
CA ALA A 108 -7.63 5.07 14.08
C ALA A 108 -7.33 3.87 13.17
N GLN A 109 -6.59 2.89 13.71
CA GLN A 109 -6.38 1.61 13.05
C GLN A 109 -7.72 0.86 12.95
N GLN A 110 -8.08 0.46 11.75
CA GLN A 110 -9.28 -0.31 11.45
C GLN A 110 -8.89 -1.70 10.93
N GLU A 111 -9.76 -2.68 11.16
CA GLU A 111 -9.63 -4.02 10.59
C GLU A 111 -10.92 -4.41 9.86
N ARG A 112 -10.76 -5.06 8.72
CA ARG A 112 -11.88 -5.58 7.92
C ARG A 112 -11.54 -6.95 7.37
N GLN A 113 -12.54 -7.82 7.38
CA GLN A 113 -12.48 -9.08 6.67
C GLN A 113 -13.22 -8.94 5.34
N LEU A 114 -12.51 -9.16 4.24
CA LEU A 114 -13.09 -9.20 2.90
C LEU A 114 -13.22 -10.64 2.43
N VAL A 115 -14.28 -10.91 1.70
CA VAL A 115 -14.53 -12.20 1.08
C VAL A 115 -14.30 -12.06 -0.40
N VAL A 116 -13.32 -12.82 -0.91
CA VAL A 116 -12.98 -12.85 -2.34
C VAL A 116 -13.47 -14.16 -2.93
N GLN A 117 -14.36 -14.09 -3.91
CA GLN A 117 -14.85 -15.23 -4.67
C GLN A 117 -14.00 -15.38 -5.93
N SER A 118 -13.46 -16.57 -6.18
CA SER A 118 -12.80 -16.89 -7.44
C SER A 118 -13.80 -16.81 -8.60
N LYS A 119 -13.37 -16.24 -9.70
CA LYS A 119 -14.13 -16.11 -10.94
C LYS A 119 -13.80 -17.20 -11.95
N THR A 120 -12.83 -18.04 -11.66
CA THR A 120 -12.32 -19.06 -12.56
C THR A 120 -12.43 -20.46 -11.93
N VAL A 121 -11.39 -20.89 -11.25
CA VAL A 121 -11.29 -22.21 -10.60
C VAL A 121 -11.24 -22.07 -9.09
N ASN A 122 -11.41 -23.16 -8.36
CA ASN A 122 -11.29 -23.14 -6.90
C ASN A 122 -9.85 -22.85 -6.45
N TRP A 123 -9.72 -22.29 -5.26
CA TRP A 123 -8.44 -22.06 -4.60
C TRP A 123 -7.84 -23.40 -4.16
N ILE A 124 -6.52 -23.54 -4.30
CA ILE A 124 -5.77 -24.74 -3.96
C ILE A 124 -5.12 -24.54 -2.59
N PRO A 125 -5.47 -25.37 -1.57
CA PRO A 125 -4.84 -25.30 -0.26
C PRO A 125 -3.35 -25.60 -0.34
N GLY A 126 -2.54 -24.85 0.42
CA GLY A 126 -1.09 -25.02 0.50
C GLY A 126 -0.31 -24.41 -0.67
N ALA A 127 -0.95 -24.04 -1.76
CA ALA A 127 -0.30 -23.38 -2.88
C ALA A 127 -0.22 -21.86 -2.64
N ASP A 128 0.86 -21.23 -3.13
CA ASP A 128 1.09 -19.80 -3.02
C ASP A 128 0.07 -19.00 -3.82
N ALA A 129 -0.40 -17.92 -3.21
CA ALA A 129 -1.21 -16.90 -3.86
C ALA A 129 -0.57 -15.51 -3.71
N VAL A 130 -0.77 -14.66 -4.70
CA VAL A 130 -0.44 -13.24 -4.64
C VAL A 130 -1.69 -12.46 -4.24
N LEU A 131 -1.57 -11.70 -3.17
CA LEU A 131 -2.61 -10.82 -2.69
C LEU A 131 -2.19 -9.37 -2.85
N ILE A 132 -3.14 -8.54 -3.26
CA ILE A 132 -2.94 -7.09 -3.32
C ILE A 132 -4.13 -6.44 -2.63
N ALA A 133 -3.85 -5.65 -1.61
CA ALA A 133 -4.84 -4.80 -0.94
C ALA A 133 -4.55 -3.33 -1.25
N THR A 134 -5.58 -2.56 -1.50
CA THR A 134 -5.46 -1.14 -1.87
C THR A 134 -6.54 -0.31 -1.19
N VAL A 135 -6.15 0.78 -0.57
CA VAL A 135 -7.05 1.89 -0.21
C VAL A 135 -6.91 2.96 -1.28
N ALA A 136 -8.00 3.28 -1.96
CA ALA A 136 -8.01 4.26 -3.02
C ALA A 136 -9.01 5.38 -2.72
N ASN A 137 -8.66 6.60 -3.08
CA ASN A 137 -9.59 7.71 -3.14
C ASN A 137 -10.48 7.55 -4.38
N LEU A 138 -11.74 7.93 -4.28
CA LEU A 138 -12.69 7.83 -5.40
C LEU A 138 -12.67 9.06 -6.32
N GLY A 139 -11.77 10.00 -6.06
CA GLY A 139 -11.51 11.15 -6.92
C GLY A 139 -10.43 10.84 -7.98
N ALA A 140 -9.90 11.90 -8.59
CA ALA A 140 -8.84 11.81 -9.61
C ALA A 140 -7.44 11.47 -9.03
N THR A 141 -7.32 11.27 -7.74
CA THR A 141 -6.08 10.98 -7.04
C THR A 141 -5.71 9.50 -7.10
N PRO A 142 -4.40 9.16 -7.21
CA PRO A 142 -3.94 7.77 -7.22
C PRO A 142 -4.26 7.04 -5.90
N PRO A 143 -4.09 5.70 -5.84
CA PRO A 143 -4.29 4.94 -4.62
C PRO A 143 -3.54 5.56 -3.44
N ALA A 144 -4.23 5.70 -2.31
CA ALA A 144 -3.65 6.33 -1.13
C ALA A 144 -2.60 5.42 -0.45
N SER A 145 -2.79 4.10 -0.53
CA SER A 145 -1.85 3.08 -0.05
C SER A 145 -2.16 1.73 -0.68
N SER A 146 -1.13 0.89 -0.83
CA SER A 146 -1.29 -0.51 -1.24
C SER A 146 -0.27 -1.39 -0.53
N ASP A 147 -0.66 -2.65 -0.27
CA ASP A 147 0.21 -3.72 0.21
C ASP A 147 0.05 -4.96 -0.68
N ALA A 148 1.15 -5.67 -0.94
CA ALA A 148 1.16 -6.86 -1.77
C ALA A 148 2.00 -7.96 -1.11
N GLN A 149 1.44 -9.15 -0.99
CA GLN A 149 2.09 -10.28 -0.36
C GLN A 149 1.91 -11.56 -1.18
N ARG A 150 2.89 -12.45 -1.07
CA ARG A 150 2.77 -13.84 -1.54
C ARG A 150 2.72 -14.75 -0.33
N VAL A 151 1.64 -15.50 -0.19
CA VAL A 151 1.42 -16.39 0.96
C VAL A 151 0.77 -17.71 0.50
N PRO A 152 1.05 -18.83 1.16
CA PRO A 152 0.31 -20.08 0.95
C PRO A 152 -1.11 -19.91 1.51
N LEU A 153 -2.11 -20.36 0.74
CA LEU A 153 -3.50 -20.35 1.21
C LEU A 153 -3.75 -21.55 2.14
N THR A 154 -4.23 -21.26 3.35
CA THR A 154 -4.60 -22.29 4.33
C THR A 154 -6.12 -22.45 4.39
N VAL A 155 -6.58 -23.62 4.83
CA VAL A 155 -8.01 -23.85 5.13
C VAL A 155 -8.29 -23.46 6.59
N SER A 156 -9.43 -22.85 6.85
CA SER A 156 -9.86 -22.44 8.21
C SER A 156 -10.17 -23.62 9.09
#